data_2d58ba0515ed3bbf60cc2e89308ea63b
#
_entry.id   2d58ba0515ed3bbf60cc2e89308ea63b
#
_cell.length_a   1.000
_cell.length_b   1.000
_cell.length_c   1.000
_cell.angle_alpha   90.00
_cell.angle_beta   90.00
_cell.angle_gamma   90.00
#
_symmetry.space_group_name_H-M   'P 1'
#
loop_
_entity.id
_entity.type
_entity.pdbx_description
1 polymer ?
#
loop_
_entity_poly.entity_id
_entity_poly.type
_entity_poly.pdbx_seq_one_letter_code
_entity_poly.pdbx_strand_id
1 'polypeptide(L)'
;MPVFEVVSGGDRRSLMKRFERKSKQQAISELVDFHLLNCDRIEKLEAERDAALANVDALAVQVLKLGGTISFAHHRTDQAGQVPQAWLDVQAERRRQITAEGWTPEHDDEHSHGQIARAAACYALAGSSAPNDGTAALLVSLAWPWDQQWWKPTSARRDLVKACALALAEIERLDRAAPAEGGDA
;
A
#
# COMPACT_ATOMS: atom_id res chain seq x y z
N MET A 1 -18.56 43.31 1.70
CA MET A 1 -17.99 41.95 1.36
C MET A 1 -18.58 40.96 2.31
N PRO A 2 -19.28 39.90 1.87
CA PRO A 2 -19.73 38.88 2.80
C PRO A 2 -18.49 38.13 3.30
N VAL A 3 -18.29 38.16 4.61
CA VAL A 3 -17.27 37.35 5.28
C VAL A 3 -17.77 35.89 5.23
N PHE A 4 -17.17 35.06 4.39
CA PHE A 4 -17.41 33.63 4.41
C PHE A 4 -16.67 33.05 5.62
N GLU A 5 -17.40 32.80 6.67
CA GLU A 5 -16.92 32.06 7.81
C GLU A 5 -16.63 30.63 7.31
N VAL A 6 -15.36 30.22 7.35
CA VAL A 6 -14.94 28.86 7.00
C VAL A 6 -15.50 27.94 8.08
N VAL A 7 -16.65 27.35 7.83
CA VAL A 7 -17.23 26.34 8.70
C VAL A 7 -16.42 25.08 8.56
N SER A 8 -15.52 24.85 9.50
CA SER A 8 -14.75 23.62 9.58
C SER A 8 -15.73 22.43 9.65
N GLY A 9 -15.66 21.49 8.71
CA GLY A 9 -16.36 20.22 8.76
C GLY A 9 -17.88 20.33 9.01
N GLY A 10 -18.52 21.38 8.54
CA GLY A 10 -19.90 21.68 8.79
C GLY A 10 -20.81 20.53 8.45
N ASP A 11 -21.59 20.12 9.44
CA ASP A 11 -22.65 19.15 9.30
C ASP A 11 -23.43 19.38 7.99
N ARG A 12 -23.46 18.36 7.14
CA ARG A 12 -24.19 18.38 5.85
C ARG A 12 -25.60 18.94 6.00
N ARG A 13 -26.24 18.72 7.16
CA ARG A 13 -27.57 19.19 7.51
C ARG A 13 -27.64 20.71 7.61
N SER A 14 -26.62 21.35 8.17
CA SER A 14 -26.51 22.82 8.26
C SER A 14 -26.33 23.46 6.88
N LEU A 15 -25.52 22.87 6.03
CA LEU A 15 -25.35 23.30 4.64
C LEU A 15 -26.65 23.15 3.85
N MET A 16 -27.35 22.04 3.95
CA MET A 16 -28.63 21.82 3.29
C MET A 16 -29.66 22.86 3.70
N LYS A 17 -29.83 23.15 5.03
CA LYS A 17 -30.72 24.20 5.51
C LYS A 17 -30.40 25.59 4.97
N ARG A 18 -29.13 25.90 4.75
CA ARG A 18 -28.70 27.18 4.18
C ARG A 18 -29.18 27.31 2.73
N PHE A 19 -29.19 26.24 1.97
CA PHE A 19 -29.60 26.22 0.56
C PHE A 19 -31.10 26.05 0.35
N GLU A 20 -31.84 25.44 1.28
CA GLU A 20 -33.30 25.27 1.22
C GLU A 20 -34.09 26.58 1.08
N ARG A 21 -33.54 27.70 1.57
CA ARG A 21 -34.18 29.01 1.54
C ARG A 21 -33.80 29.87 0.31
N LYS A 22 -32.96 29.36 -0.57
CA LYS A 22 -32.45 30.10 -1.74
C LYS A 22 -33.12 29.62 -3.02
N SER A 23 -33.25 30.52 -3.99
CA SER A 23 -33.61 30.11 -5.33
C SER A 23 -32.52 29.22 -5.92
N LYS A 24 -32.89 28.30 -6.83
CA LYS A 24 -31.95 27.44 -7.53
C LYS A 24 -30.76 28.19 -8.12
N GLN A 25 -31.02 29.36 -8.71
CA GLN A 25 -30.00 30.17 -9.36
C GLN A 25 -29.04 30.81 -8.34
N GLN A 26 -29.56 31.28 -7.20
CA GLN A 26 -28.73 31.81 -6.10
C GLN A 26 -27.86 30.67 -5.48
N ALA A 27 -28.42 29.47 -5.30
CA ALA A 27 -27.68 28.34 -4.77
C ALA A 27 -26.53 27.89 -5.70
N ILE A 28 -26.79 27.85 -7.01
CA ILE A 28 -25.77 27.55 -8.03
C ILE A 28 -24.66 28.60 -8.04
N SER A 29 -25.02 29.89 -8.04
CA SER A 29 -24.03 30.99 -8.02
C SER A 29 -23.12 30.87 -6.79
N GLU A 30 -23.67 30.67 -5.61
CA GLU A 30 -22.89 30.54 -4.38
C GLU A 30 -21.99 29.29 -4.37
N LEU A 31 -22.44 28.19 -4.95
CA LEU A 31 -21.61 26.98 -5.10
C LEU A 31 -20.45 27.19 -6.08
N VAL A 32 -20.68 27.92 -7.18
CA VAL A 32 -19.64 28.28 -8.14
C VAL A 32 -18.61 29.19 -7.47
N ASP A 33 -19.06 30.25 -6.77
CA ASP A 33 -18.17 31.16 -6.05
C ASP A 33 -17.33 30.43 -5.00
N PHE A 34 -17.94 29.51 -4.26
CA PHE A 34 -17.25 28.68 -3.28
C PHE A 34 -16.24 27.73 -3.95
N HIS A 35 -16.60 27.16 -5.10
CA HIS A 35 -15.69 26.31 -5.85
C HIS A 35 -14.45 27.09 -6.34
N LEU A 36 -14.66 28.25 -6.95
CA LEU A 36 -13.57 29.10 -7.41
C LEU A 36 -12.65 29.52 -6.26
N LEU A 37 -13.22 29.92 -5.12
CA LEU A 37 -12.44 30.27 -3.93
C LEU A 37 -11.60 29.09 -3.42
N ASN A 38 -12.13 27.87 -3.48
CA ASN A 38 -11.37 26.68 -3.10
C ASN A 38 -10.26 26.36 -4.12
N CYS A 39 -10.48 26.56 -5.41
CA CYS A 39 -9.43 26.40 -6.43
C CYS A 39 -8.27 27.37 -6.17
N ASP A 40 -8.55 28.66 -5.99
CA ASP A 40 -7.53 29.67 -5.67
C ASP A 40 -6.75 29.31 -4.39
N ARG A 41 -7.45 28.77 -3.39
CA ARG A 41 -6.83 28.35 -2.14
C ARG A 41 -5.93 27.12 -2.32
N ILE A 42 -6.34 26.15 -3.13
CA ILE A 42 -5.54 24.96 -3.46
C ILE A 42 -4.28 25.41 -4.20
N GLU A 43 -4.40 26.24 -5.25
CA GLU A 43 -3.25 26.74 -6.00
C GLU A 43 -2.25 27.48 -5.11
N LYS A 44 -2.76 28.30 -4.18
CA LYS A 44 -1.91 28.99 -3.21
C LYS A 44 -1.18 28.03 -2.29
N LEU A 45 -1.86 27.03 -1.75
CA LEU A 45 -1.25 26.02 -0.86
C LEU A 45 -0.24 25.15 -1.60
N GLU A 46 -0.48 24.84 -2.87
CA GLU A 46 0.47 24.12 -3.70
C GLU A 46 1.73 24.95 -3.95
N ALA A 47 1.58 26.24 -4.26
CA ALA A 47 2.72 27.14 -4.41
C ALA A 47 3.53 27.30 -3.10
N GLU A 48 2.86 27.41 -1.95
CA GLU A 48 3.51 27.49 -0.65
C GLU A 48 4.28 26.18 -0.33
N ARG A 49 3.68 25.03 -0.64
CA ARG A 49 4.34 23.70 -0.50
C ARG A 49 5.60 23.63 -1.36
N ASP A 50 5.50 24.01 -2.63
CA ASP A 50 6.61 23.91 -3.58
C ASP A 50 7.75 24.88 -3.21
N ALA A 51 7.42 26.08 -2.73
CA ALA A 51 8.40 26.99 -2.19
C ALA A 51 9.10 26.47 -0.91
N ALA A 52 8.33 25.82 -0.03
CA ALA A 52 8.91 25.19 1.17
C ALA A 52 9.85 24.04 0.81
N LEU A 53 9.48 23.19 -0.16
CA LEU A 53 10.35 22.11 -0.65
C LEU A 53 11.65 22.67 -1.27
N ALA A 54 11.56 23.71 -2.09
CA ALA A 54 12.75 24.35 -2.67
C ALA A 54 13.68 24.93 -1.60
N ASN A 55 13.14 25.47 -0.50
CA ASN A 55 13.92 25.96 0.62
C ASN A 55 14.64 24.80 1.37
N VAL A 56 13.98 23.65 1.54
CA VAL A 56 14.60 22.46 2.13
C VAL A 56 15.76 21.97 1.28
N ASP A 57 15.60 21.90 -0.04
CA ASP A 57 16.67 21.51 -0.96
C ASP A 57 17.85 22.50 -0.92
N ALA A 58 17.57 23.80 -0.88
CA ALA A 58 18.60 24.81 -0.78
C ALA A 58 19.40 24.69 0.54
N LEU A 59 18.72 24.46 1.66
CA LEU A 59 19.36 24.23 2.96
C LEU A 59 20.19 22.95 2.95
N ALA A 60 19.67 21.87 2.35
CA ALA A 60 20.39 20.61 2.20
C ALA A 60 21.74 20.82 1.47
N VAL A 61 21.71 21.55 0.36
CA VAL A 61 22.92 21.89 -0.41
C VAL A 61 23.90 22.72 0.43
N GLN A 62 23.40 23.67 1.23
CA GLN A 62 24.26 24.49 2.10
C GLN A 62 24.93 23.65 3.19
N VAL A 63 24.23 22.74 3.84
CA VAL A 63 24.77 21.83 4.86
C VAL A 63 25.87 20.95 4.27
N LEU A 64 25.64 20.40 3.08
CA LEU A 64 26.65 19.59 2.38
C LEU A 64 27.92 20.40 2.03
N LYS A 65 27.77 21.65 1.57
CA LYS A 65 28.89 22.54 1.27
C LYS A 65 29.71 22.89 2.51
N LEU A 66 29.11 22.93 3.68
CA LEU A 66 29.79 23.19 4.97
C LEU A 66 30.42 21.91 5.57
N GLY A 67 30.45 20.78 4.84
CA GLY A 67 30.99 19.51 5.31
C GLY A 67 30.12 18.81 6.36
N GLY A 68 28.89 19.27 6.54
CA GLY A 68 27.91 18.62 7.38
C GLY A 68 27.33 17.38 6.71
N THR A 69 26.93 16.41 7.53
CA THR A 69 26.11 15.28 7.08
C THR A 69 24.65 15.60 7.37
N ILE A 70 23.81 15.49 6.33
CA ILE A 70 22.37 15.61 6.52
C ILE A 70 21.88 14.25 6.99
N SER A 71 21.54 14.17 8.29
CA SER A 71 20.87 12.99 8.83
C SER A 71 19.36 13.27 8.87
N PHE A 72 18.65 12.72 7.94
CA PHE A 72 17.18 12.75 7.93
C PHE A 72 16.55 11.73 8.89
N ALA A 73 17.26 11.42 9.99
CA ALA A 73 16.88 10.39 10.96
C ALA A 73 15.45 10.55 11.54
N HIS A 74 14.81 11.69 11.31
CA HIS A 74 13.46 11.96 11.78
C HIS A 74 12.43 12.21 10.65
N HIS A 75 12.84 12.24 9.40
CA HIS A 75 11.90 12.30 8.29
C HIS A 75 11.67 10.90 7.73
N ARG A 76 10.49 10.34 7.97
CA ARG A 76 10.01 9.13 7.31
C ARG A 76 9.97 9.23 5.77
N THR A 77 10.29 10.39 5.22
CA THR A 77 10.35 10.64 3.78
C THR A 77 11.59 10.06 3.11
N ASP A 78 12.69 9.82 3.85
CA ASP A 78 13.90 9.23 3.24
C ASP A 78 13.77 7.73 2.99
N GLN A 79 12.86 7.08 3.68
CA GLN A 79 12.50 5.68 3.36
C GLN A 79 11.40 5.58 2.28
N ALA A 80 10.74 6.68 1.93
CA ALA A 80 9.72 6.67 0.89
C ALA A 80 10.29 6.46 -0.54
N GLY A 81 11.61 6.72 -0.71
CA GLY A 81 12.33 6.43 -1.96
C GLY A 81 13.13 5.12 -1.94
N GLN A 82 13.39 4.53 -0.78
CA GLN A 82 14.10 3.26 -0.67
C GLN A 82 13.11 2.12 -0.41
N VAL A 83 12.97 1.26 -1.38
CA VAL A 83 12.20 0.02 -1.22
C VAL A 83 12.86 -0.80 -0.11
N PRO A 84 12.15 -1.18 0.98
CA PRO A 84 12.74 -1.97 2.06
C PRO A 84 13.37 -3.27 1.55
N GLN A 85 14.53 -3.66 2.08
CA GLN A 85 15.20 -4.89 1.67
C GLN A 85 14.30 -6.13 1.76
N ALA A 86 13.43 -6.18 2.77
CA ALA A 86 12.45 -7.25 2.91
C ALA A 86 11.52 -7.38 1.69
N TRP A 87 11.08 -6.25 1.13
CA TRP A 87 10.26 -6.23 -0.10
C TRP A 87 11.04 -6.75 -1.31
N LEU A 88 12.28 -6.30 -1.47
CA LEU A 88 13.17 -6.76 -2.54
C LEU A 88 13.43 -8.27 -2.45
N ASP A 89 13.59 -8.80 -1.24
CA ASP A 89 13.79 -10.22 -1.00
C ASP A 89 12.53 -11.04 -1.36
N VAL A 90 11.34 -10.55 -1.04
CA VAL A 90 10.06 -11.18 -1.43
C VAL A 90 9.92 -11.23 -2.96
N GLN A 91 10.19 -10.11 -3.63
CA GLN A 91 10.14 -10.07 -5.09
C GLN A 91 11.21 -10.97 -5.73
N ALA A 92 12.41 -11.01 -5.17
CA ALA A 92 13.48 -11.90 -5.64
C ALA A 92 13.07 -13.37 -5.47
N GLU A 93 12.45 -13.74 -4.35
CA GLU A 93 11.93 -15.09 -4.14
C GLU A 93 10.82 -15.43 -5.12
N ARG A 94 9.86 -14.53 -5.36
CA ARG A 94 8.82 -14.76 -6.36
C ARG A 94 9.40 -14.99 -7.75
N ARG A 95 10.37 -14.18 -8.18
CA ARG A 95 11.08 -14.40 -9.45
C ARG A 95 11.80 -15.75 -9.47
N ARG A 96 12.45 -16.13 -8.37
CA ARG A 96 13.12 -17.44 -8.25
C ARG A 96 12.14 -18.60 -8.40
N GLN A 97 10.96 -18.50 -7.79
CA GLN A 97 9.89 -19.50 -7.91
C GLN A 97 9.46 -19.67 -9.37
N ILE A 98 9.32 -18.57 -10.11
CA ILE A 98 8.98 -18.63 -11.54
C ILE A 98 10.13 -19.20 -12.38
N THR A 99 11.35 -18.70 -12.20
CA THR A 99 12.47 -19.00 -13.11
C THR A 99 13.17 -20.31 -12.80
N ALA A 100 13.28 -20.70 -11.52
CA ALA A 100 14.00 -21.88 -11.07
C ALA A 100 13.11 -23.09 -10.76
N GLU A 101 11.85 -22.83 -10.32
CA GLU A 101 10.92 -23.93 -9.98
C GLU A 101 9.84 -24.11 -11.07
N GLY A 102 9.71 -23.15 -12.02
CA GLY A 102 8.70 -23.20 -13.07
C GLY A 102 7.28 -22.82 -12.60
N TRP A 103 7.13 -22.20 -11.43
CA TRP A 103 5.82 -21.77 -10.90
C TRP A 103 5.36 -20.48 -11.57
N THR A 104 5.02 -20.63 -12.83
CA THR A 104 4.52 -19.52 -13.65
C THR A 104 3.10 -19.13 -13.27
N PRO A 105 2.59 -17.97 -13.73
CA PRO A 105 1.19 -17.60 -13.55
C PRO A 105 0.20 -18.68 -13.99
N GLU A 106 0.47 -19.37 -15.10
CA GLU A 106 -0.36 -20.44 -15.65
C GLU A 106 -0.36 -21.67 -14.71
N HIS A 107 0.80 -22.01 -14.16
CA HIS A 107 0.92 -23.08 -13.15
C HIS A 107 0.16 -22.71 -11.87
N ASP A 108 0.24 -21.44 -11.43
CA ASP A 108 -0.50 -20.97 -10.26
C ASP A 108 -2.02 -21.06 -10.47
N ASP A 109 -2.50 -20.81 -11.69
CA ASP A 109 -3.93 -20.86 -12.04
C ASP A 109 -4.52 -22.29 -11.93
N GLU A 110 -3.70 -23.34 -12.01
CA GLU A 110 -4.12 -24.72 -11.76
C GLU A 110 -4.47 -24.99 -10.28
N HIS A 111 -4.02 -24.12 -9.38
CA HIS A 111 -4.22 -24.27 -7.93
C HIS A 111 -5.43 -23.46 -7.41
N SER A 112 -6.61 -23.69 -7.99
CA SER A 112 -7.83 -22.89 -7.76
C SER A 112 -8.53 -23.13 -6.41
N HIS A 113 -8.04 -24.07 -5.57
CA HIS A 113 -8.68 -24.45 -4.30
C HIS A 113 -7.92 -23.92 -3.06
N GLY A 114 -7.21 -22.81 -3.20
CA GLY A 114 -6.48 -22.18 -2.10
C GLY A 114 -5.23 -22.93 -1.65
N GLN A 115 -4.67 -23.78 -2.50
CA GLN A 115 -3.45 -24.53 -2.17
C GLN A 115 -2.27 -23.61 -1.92
N ILE A 116 -2.10 -22.56 -2.75
CA ILE A 116 -1.02 -21.58 -2.63
C ILE A 116 -1.15 -20.79 -1.33
N ALA A 117 -2.36 -20.34 -0.98
CA ALA A 117 -2.63 -19.65 0.28
C ALA A 117 -2.31 -20.53 1.50
N ARG A 118 -2.68 -21.82 1.45
CA ARG A 118 -2.36 -22.77 2.53
C ARG A 118 -0.85 -23.00 2.67
N ALA A 119 -0.13 -23.11 1.56
CA ALA A 119 1.31 -23.23 1.58
C ALA A 119 1.98 -21.98 2.16
N ALA A 120 1.49 -20.78 1.80
CA ALA A 120 1.94 -19.52 2.39
C ALA A 120 1.75 -19.51 3.91
N ALA A 121 0.58 -19.94 4.40
CA ALA A 121 0.29 -20.04 5.83
C ALA A 121 1.24 -21.05 6.54
N CYS A 122 1.54 -22.18 5.92
CA CYS A 122 2.49 -23.17 6.46
C CYS A 122 3.89 -22.57 6.60
N TYR A 123 4.39 -21.86 5.59
CA TYR A 123 5.69 -21.19 5.69
C TYR A 123 5.68 -20.03 6.70
N ALA A 124 4.56 -19.32 6.87
CA ALA A 124 4.43 -18.30 7.90
C ALA A 124 4.52 -18.92 9.32
N LEU A 125 3.87 -20.06 9.53
CA LEU A 125 3.95 -20.82 10.78
C LEU A 125 5.38 -21.33 11.04
N ALA A 126 6.05 -21.88 10.03
CA ALA A 126 7.44 -22.31 10.13
C ALA A 126 8.41 -21.15 10.45
N GLY A 127 8.12 -19.98 9.90
CA GLY A 127 8.87 -18.74 10.17
C GLY A 127 8.52 -18.05 11.49
N SER A 128 7.52 -18.54 12.24
CA SER A 128 7.22 -18.01 13.56
C SER A 128 8.38 -18.29 14.53
N SER A 129 8.64 -17.35 15.44
CA SER A 129 9.81 -17.39 16.34
C SER A 129 9.71 -18.42 17.47
N ALA A 130 8.80 -19.36 17.41
CA ALA A 130 8.64 -20.43 18.39
C ALA A 130 9.21 -21.76 17.85
N PRO A 131 10.54 -21.93 17.75
CA PRO A 131 11.16 -23.06 17.06
C PRO A 131 10.90 -24.42 17.70
N ASN A 132 10.38 -24.44 18.92
CA ASN A 132 10.06 -25.66 19.67
C ASN A 132 8.56 -25.81 19.97
N ASP A 133 7.72 -25.00 19.33
CA ASP A 133 6.27 -25.12 19.48
C ASP A 133 5.74 -26.22 18.55
N GLY A 134 5.47 -27.40 19.11
CA GLY A 134 4.86 -28.51 18.39
C GLY A 134 3.55 -28.19 17.70
N THR A 135 2.88 -27.09 18.10
CA THR A 135 1.64 -26.60 17.50
C THR A 135 1.86 -26.19 16.04
N ALA A 136 2.93 -25.46 15.74
CA ALA A 136 3.25 -25.06 14.37
C ALA A 136 3.49 -26.28 13.48
N ALA A 137 4.25 -27.26 13.95
CA ALA A 137 4.52 -28.49 13.22
C ALA A 137 3.25 -29.29 12.96
N LEU A 138 2.36 -29.41 13.95
CA LEU A 138 1.07 -30.08 13.81
C LEU A 138 0.19 -29.38 12.76
N LEU A 139 0.03 -28.06 12.84
CA LEU A 139 -0.78 -27.31 11.90
C LEU A 139 -0.25 -27.42 10.47
N VAL A 140 1.06 -27.36 10.28
CA VAL A 140 1.69 -27.58 8.98
C VAL A 140 1.40 -28.99 8.44
N SER A 141 1.50 -30.03 9.27
CA SER A 141 1.24 -31.40 8.85
C SER A 141 -0.21 -31.61 8.39
N LEU A 142 -1.15 -30.84 8.91
CA LEU A 142 -2.56 -30.92 8.55
C LEU A 142 -2.93 -30.01 7.36
N ALA A 143 -2.23 -28.90 7.20
CA ALA A 143 -2.58 -27.85 6.24
C ALA A 143 -1.73 -27.87 4.96
N TRP A 144 -0.56 -28.50 4.98
CA TRP A 144 0.31 -28.52 3.79
C TRP A 144 -0.41 -29.17 2.61
N PRO A 145 -0.57 -28.46 1.46
CA PRO A 145 -1.46 -28.91 0.40
C PRO A 145 -0.86 -29.89 -0.60
N TRP A 146 0.46 -30.08 -0.57
CA TRP A 146 1.19 -30.87 -1.54
C TRP A 146 1.93 -32.04 -0.90
N ASP A 147 2.65 -32.82 -1.72
CA ASP A 147 3.52 -33.87 -1.24
C ASP A 147 4.60 -33.30 -0.30
N GLN A 148 4.92 -34.09 0.76
CA GLN A 148 5.88 -33.70 1.79
C GLN A 148 7.27 -33.38 1.23
N GLN A 149 7.66 -33.96 0.10
CA GLN A 149 8.95 -33.67 -0.55
C GLN A 149 9.12 -32.19 -0.93
N TRP A 150 8.02 -31.47 -1.12
CA TRP A 150 8.02 -30.04 -1.46
C TRP A 150 8.06 -29.13 -0.22
N TRP A 151 7.91 -29.71 0.95
CA TRP A 151 8.02 -28.98 2.21
C TRP A 151 9.49 -28.79 2.58
N LYS A 152 10.03 -27.57 2.40
CA LYS A 152 11.45 -27.25 2.57
C LYS A 152 11.62 -26.02 3.49
N PRO A 153 11.28 -26.11 4.79
CA PRO A 153 11.55 -25.03 5.72
C PRO A 153 13.05 -24.85 5.92
N THR A 154 13.49 -23.63 6.24
CA THR A 154 14.91 -23.29 6.39
C THR A 154 15.16 -22.47 7.65
N SER A 155 15.11 -21.13 7.55
CA SER A 155 15.23 -20.23 8.68
C SER A 155 13.98 -19.36 8.79
N ALA A 156 13.68 -18.89 9.99
CA ALA A 156 12.49 -18.07 10.26
C ALA A 156 12.33 -16.95 9.25
N ARG A 157 13.39 -16.15 9.02
CA ARG A 157 13.33 -15.06 8.06
C ARG A 157 13.11 -15.55 6.62
N ARG A 158 13.80 -16.61 6.22
CA ARG A 158 13.68 -17.14 4.86
C ARG A 158 12.31 -17.75 4.61
N ASP A 159 11.73 -18.40 5.61
CA ASP A 159 10.42 -19.02 5.51
C ASP A 159 9.31 -17.94 5.47
N LEU A 160 9.47 -16.84 6.21
CA LEU A 160 8.59 -15.68 6.08
C LEU A 160 8.67 -15.03 4.67
N VAL A 161 9.85 -14.95 4.07
CA VAL A 161 10.00 -14.46 2.68
C VAL A 161 9.30 -15.39 1.70
N LYS A 162 9.40 -16.71 1.85
CA LYS A 162 8.65 -17.68 1.03
C LYS A 162 7.14 -17.55 1.22
N ALA A 163 6.70 -17.36 2.46
CA ALA A 163 5.28 -17.14 2.79
C ALA A 163 4.72 -15.92 2.05
N CYS A 164 5.44 -14.80 2.13
CA CYS A 164 5.04 -13.57 1.44
C CYS A 164 5.03 -13.72 -0.09
N ALA A 165 6.01 -14.42 -0.66
CA ALA A 165 6.07 -14.67 -2.11
C ALA A 165 4.92 -15.55 -2.59
N LEU A 166 4.55 -16.58 -1.83
CA LEU A 166 3.38 -17.43 -2.13
C LEU A 166 2.07 -16.69 -1.94
N ALA A 167 1.95 -15.86 -0.89
CA ALA A 167 0.77 -15.02 -0.72
C ALA A 167 0.60 -14.03 -1.88
N LEU A 168 1.69 -13.45 -2.37
CA LEU A 168 1.68 -12.58 -3.56
C LEU A 168 1.21 -13.37 -4.80
N ALA A 169 1.73 -14.57 -5.02
CA ALA A 169 1.31 -15.44 -6.12
C ALA A 169 -0.20 -15.74 -6.09
N GLU A 170 -0.75 -16.00 -4.90
CA GLU A 170 -2.20 -16.24 -4.76
C GLU A 170 -3.03 -14.99 -5.03
N ILE A 171 -2.58 -13.82 -4.57
CA ILE A 171 -3.26 -12.54 -4.88
C ILE A 171 -3.25 -12.31 -6.41
N GLU A 172 -2.09 -12.43 -7.07
CA GLU A 172 -1.96 -12.32 -8.52
C GLU A 172 -2.89 -13.30 -9.26
N ARG A 173 -3.01 -14.53 -8.77
CA ARG A 173 -3.92 -15.54 -9.32
C ARG A 173 -5.39 -15.13 -9.18
N LEU A 174 -5.78 -14.64 -7.99
CA LEU A 174 -7.14 -14.17 -7.72
C LEU A 174 -7.49 -12.95 -8.57
N ASP A 175 -6.56 -12.02 -8.76
CA ASP A 175 -6.75 -10.85 -9.62
C ASP A 175 -6.99 -11.26 -11.08
N ARG A 176 -6.27 -12.28 -11.59
CA ARG A 176 -6.51 -12.82 -12.94
C ARG A 176 -7.83 -13.55 -13.06
N ALA A 177 -8.28 -14.22 -11.97
CA ALA A 177 -9.53 -14.95 -11.94
C ALA A 177 -10.77 -14.07 -11.74
N ALA A 178 -10.58 -12.81 -11.27
CA ALA A 178 -11.68 -11.87 -11.11
C ALA A 178 -12.27 -11.53 -12.48
N PRO A 179 -13.62 -11.53 -12.64
CA PRO A 179 -14.23 -11.03 -13.85
C PRO A 179 -13.82 -9.57 -14.05
N ALA A 180 -13.42 -9.19 -15.27
CA ALA A 180 -13.18 -7.78 -15.60
C ALA A 180 -14.43 -7.00 -15.17
N GLU A 181 -14.29 -6.07 -14.24
CA GLU A 181 -15.39 -5.19 -13.86
C GLU A 181 -15.87 -4.52 -15.14
N GLY A 182 -17.08 -4.90 -15.55
CA GLY A 182 -17.70 -4.38 -16.75
C GLY A 182 -17.80 -2.87 -16.60
N GLY A 183 -17.11 -2.14 -17.49
CA GLY A 183 -17.36 -0.75 -17.68
C GLY A 183 -18.80 -0.60 -18.12
N ASP A 184 -19.67 -0.26 -17.20
CA ASP A 184 -21.01 0.18 -17.52
C ASP A 184 -20.91 1.52 -18.23
N ALA A 185 -21.42 1.49 -19.46
CA ALA A 185 -21.62 2.62 -20.36
C ALA A 185 -22.62 3.64 -19.80
#